data_13dd1e66e846a692472729fc4b46e9dc
#
_entry.id   13dd1e66e846a692472729fc4b46e9dc
#
_cell.length_a   1.000
_cell.length_b   1.000
_cell.length_c   1.000
_cell.angle_alpha   90.00
_cell.angle_beta   90.00
_cell.angle_gamma   90.00
#
_symmetry.space_group_name_H-M   'P 1'
#
loop_
_entity.id
_entity.type
_entity.pdbx_description
1 polymer ?
#
loop_
_entity_poly.entity_id
_entity_poly.type
_entity_poly.pdbx_seq_one_letter_code
_entity_poly.pdbx_strand_id
1 'polypeptide(L)'
;MKIMTENDRCMDFELARVLLVDDDPTSRLTLQTVLEAGGYHVDSAASAAEAVGKLDEQEYQLVLSDLQMESPEAGLKVLAHARMMDYKPATAIVTTYQNAQASNKVPQKQARMLITPEDIPGLLGKVANLISERAARKVQRELRHATS
;
A
#
# COMPACT_ATOMS: atom_id res chain seq x y z
N MET A 1 20.78 16.16 -21.83
CA MET A 1 20.22 16.15 -21.65
C MET A 1 19.80 16.04 -21.52
N LYS A 2 19.85 15.90 -21.32
CA LYS A 2 19.11 15.92 -21.08
C LYS A 2 18.66 15.91 -20.66
N ILE A 3 19.04 16.23 -20.86
CA ILE A 3 18.33 16.36 -20.07
C ILE A 3 16.98 15.91 -19.82
N MET A 4 16.12 15.70 -20.44
CA MET A 4 15.02 14.91 -20.30
C MET A 4 15.22 13.84 -19.37
N THR A 5 16.34 13.29 -19.32
CA THR A 5 16.69 12.25 -18.41
C THR A 5 16.50 12.67 -16.99
N GLU A 6 16.65 13.91 -16.69
CA GLU A 6 16.39 14.41 -15.35
C GLU A 6 14.94 14.32 -14.99
N ASN A 7 14.07 14.64 -15.93
CA ASN A 7 12.65 14.51 -15.69
C ASN A 7 12.26 13.07 -15.45
N ASP A 8 12.83 12.17 -16.20
CA ASP A 8 12.54 10.76 -16.01
C ASP A 8 12.97 10.28 -14.64
N ARG A 9 14.10 10.74 -14.15
CA ARG A 9 14.57 10.34 -12.83
C ARG A 9 13.66 10.88 -11.72
N CYS A 10 13.21 12.12 -11.88
CA CYS A 10 12.28 12.69 -10.90
C CYS A 10 11.00 11.89 -10.84
N MET A 11 10.50 11.48 -12.00
CA MET A 11 9.30 10.65 -12.04
C MET A 11 9.52 9.31 -11.36
N ASP A 12 10.70 8.72 -11.56
CA ASP A 12 11.00 7.44 -10.91
C ASP A 12 11.02 7.56 -9.41
N PHE A 13 11.57 8.63 -8.87
CA PHE A 13 11.56 8.86 -7.44
C PHE A 13 10.16 9.00 -6.89
N GLU A 14 9.29 9.65 -7.64
CA GLU A 14 7.95 9.95 -7.17
C GLU A 14 7.01 8.79 -7.30
N LEU A 15 7.34 7.82 -8.16
CA LEU A 15 6.40 6.77 -8.51
C LEU A 15 6.58 5.51 -7.69
N ALA A 16 6.52 5.66 -6.37
CA ALA A 16 6.27 4.49 -5.56
C ALA A 16 4.92 3.91 -6.00
N ARG A 17 4.88 2.61 -6.23
CA ARG A 17 3.68 1.96 -6.74
C ARG A 17 2.89 1.38 -5.58
N VAL A 18 1.62 1.75 -5.53
CA VAL A 18 0.71 1.34 -4.45
C VAL A 18 -0.42 0.51 -5.06
N LEU A 19 -0.70 -0.63 -4.44
CA LEU A 19 -1.89 -1.40 -4.77
C LEU A 19 -2.96 -1.10 -3.73
N LEU A 20 -4.11 -0.61 -4.20
CA LEU A 20 -5.23 -0.26 -3.34
C LEU A 20 -6.35 -1.27 -3.57
N VAL A 21 -6.76 -1.96 -2.53
CA VAL A 21 -7.78 -3.01 -2.62
C VAL A 21 -9.00 -2.59 -1.82
N ASP A 22 -10.10 -2.38 -2.50
CA ASP A 22 -11.33 -1.89 -1.87
C ASP A 22 -12.50 -2.29 -2.78
N ASP A 23 -13.50 -2.98 -2.23
CA ASP A 23 -14.64 -3.42 -3.03
C ASP A 23 -15.68 -2.34 -3.22
N ASP A 24 -15.59 -1.22 -2.50
CA ASP A 24 -16.51 -0.11 -2.67
C ASP A 24 -15.96 0.87 -3.73
N PRO A 25 -16.66 1.03 -4.87
CA PRO A 25 -16.14 1.89 -5.94
C PRO A 25 -15.91 3.34 -5.53
N THR A 26 -16.76 3.87 -4.67
CA THR A 26 -16.63 5.28 -4.26
C THR A 26 -15.41 5.48 -3.38
N SER A 27 -15.24 4.65 -2.37
CA SER A 27 -14.06 4.71 -1.50
C SER A 27 -12.79 4.46 -2.30
N ARG A 28 -12.82 3.49 -3.19
CA ARG A 28 -11.65 3.15 -4.00
C ARG A 28 -11.22 4.33 -4.86
N LEU A 29 -12.17 4.97 -5.53
CA LEU A 29 -11.84 6.11 -6.38
C LEU A 29 -11.33 7.29 -5.57
N THR A 30 -11.93 7.54 -4.42
CA THR A 30 -11.53 8.64 -3.56
C THR A 30 -10.10 8.45 -3.07
N LEU A 31 -9.78 7.27 -2.56
CA LEU A 31 -8.44 6.99 -2.07
C LEU A 31 -7.42 7.00 -3.19
N GLN A 32 -7.77 6.43 -4.34
CA GLN A 32 -6.88 6.45 -5.49
C GLN A 32 -6.55 7.89 -5.89
N THR A 33 -7.55 8.74 -5.95
CA THR A 33 -7.35 10.14 -6.33
C THR A 33 -6.42 10.85 -5.36
N VAL A 34 -6.63 10.64 -4.06
CA VAL A 34 -5.79 11.27 -3.04
C VAL A 34 -4.35 10.80 -3.16
N LEU A 35 -4.14 9.50 -3.32
CA LEU A 35 -2.80 8.95 -3.41
C LEU A 35 -2.09 9.41 -4.67
N GLU A 36 -2.80 9.47 -5.79
CA GLU A 36 -2.22 9.95 -7.04
C GLU A 36 -1.85 11.43 -6.93
N ALA A 37 -2.69 12.20 -6.26
CA ALA A 37 -2.37 13.62 -6.02
C ALA A 37 -1.12 13.76 -5.15
N GLY A 38 -0.84 12.78 -4.31
CA GLY A 38 0.36 12.78 -3.49
C GLY A 38 1.61 12.30 -4.20
N GLY A 39 1.50 11.93 -5.48
CA GLY A 39 2.67 11.55 -6.28
C GLY A 39 2.86 10.05 -6.46
N TYR A 40 1.94 9.24 -5.99
CA TYR A 40 2.07 7.78 -6.10
C TYR A 40 1.43 7.26 -7.37
N HIS A 41 1.98 6.17 -7.87
CA HIS A 41 1.36 5.43 -8.96
C HIS A 41 0.46 4.38 -8.35
N VAL A 42 -0.85 4.47 -8.60
CA VAL A 42 -1.82 3.62 -7.91
C VAL A 42 -2.51 2.68 -8.89
N ASP A 43 -2.42 1.39 -8.60
CA ASP A 43 -3.29 0.40 -9.23
C ASP A 43 -4.35 0.03 -8.21
N SER A 44 -5.55 -0.26 -8.66
CA SER A 44 -6.63 -0.61 -7.75
C SER A 44 -7.23 -1.96 -8.12
N ALA A 45 -7.78 -2.62 -7.10
CA ALA A 45 -8.45 -3.90 -7.26
C ALA A 45 -9.75 -3.87 -6.47
N ALA A 46 -10.78 -4.47 -7.04
CA ALA A 46 -12.11 -4.49 -6.42
C ALA A 46 -12.36 -5.76 -5.62
N SER A 47 -11.46 -6.72 -5.68
CA SER A 47 -11.63 -7.99 -4.97
C SER A 47 -10.28 -8.57 -4.61
N ALA A 48 -10.30 -9.54 -3.69
CA ALA A 48 -9.07 -10.23 -3.31
C ALA A 48 -8.46 -10.98 -4.50
N ALA A 49 -9.28 -11.62 -5.31
CA ALA A 49 -8.78 -12.36 -6.47
C ALA A 49 -8.07 -11.45 -7.46
N GLU A 50 -8.67 -10.29 -7.72
CA GLU A 50 -8.06 -9.32 -8.62
C GLU A 50 -6.74 -8.81 -8.05
N ALA A 51 -6.71 -8.55 -6.74
CA ALA A 51 -5.51 -8.04 -6.08
C ALA A 51 -4.36 -9.06 -6.14
N VAL A 52 -4.66 -10.33 -5.90
CA VAL A 52 -3.64 -11.37 -5.97
C VAL A 52 -3.03 -11.46 -7.37
N GLY A 53 -3.88 -11.38 -8.39
CA GLY A 53 -3.39 -11.37 -9.77
C GLY A 53 -2.44 -10.21 -10.04
N LYS A 54 -2.79 -9.03 -9.56
CA LYS A 54 -1.95 -7.86 -9.76
C LYS A 54 -0.62 -7.98 -9.01
N LEU A 55 -0.66 -8.52 -7.80
CA LEU A 55 0.57 -8.75 -7.02
C LEU A 55 1.54 -9.66 -7.73
N ASP A 56 1.04 -10.65 -8.45
CA ASP A 56 1.88 -11.57 -9.19
C ASP A 56 2.44 -10.96 -10.47
N GLU A 57 1.79 -9.95 -11.02
CA GLU A 57 2.19 -9.34 -12.29
C GLU A 57 3.07 -8.11 -12.14
N GLN A 58 2.98 -7.40 -11.02
CA GLN A 58 3.66 -6.14 -10.81
C GLN A 58 4.29 -6.11 -9.44
N GLU A 59 5.36 -5.32 -9.28
CA GLU A 59 5.94 -5.07 -7.96
C GLU A 59 5.35 -3.81 -7.37
N TYR A 60 5.01 -3.88 -6.09
CA TYR A 60 4.44 -2.76 -5.36
C TYR A 60 5.29 -2.45 -4.13
N GLN A 61 5.40 -1.18 -3.81
CA GLN A 61 6.09 -0.75 -2.60
C GLN A 61 5.15 -0.79 -1.40
N LEU A 62 3.84 -0.65 -1.65
CA LEU A 62 2.85 -0.65 -0.59
C LEU A 62 1.57 -1.30 -1.08
N VAL A 63 0.95 -2.09 -0.21
CA VAL A 63 -0.37 -2.68 -0.46
C VAL A 63 -1.30 -2.23 0.65
N LEU A 64 -2.37 -1.55 0.27
CA LEU A 64 -3.41 -1.09 1.19
C LEU A 64 -4.67 -1.88 0.90
N SER A 65 -5.20 -2.56 1.91
CA SER A 65 -6.43 -3.32 1.75
C SER A 65 -7.47 -2.85 2.75
N ASP A 66 -8.69 -2.65 2.26
CA ASP A 66 -9.80 -2.29 3.12
C ASP A 66 -10.11 -3.46 4.07
N LEU A 67 -10.41 -3.11 5.31
CA LEU A 67 -10.81 -4.12 6.29
C LEU A 67 -12.10 -4.81 5.90
N GLN A 68 -13.03 -4.06 5.32
CA GLN A 68 -14.32 -4.60 4.93
C GLN A 68 -14.35 -4.88 3.43
N MET A 69 -13.81 -6.01 3.06
CA MET A 69 -13.88 -6.52 1.70
C MET A 69 -15.12 -7.42 1.56
N GLU A 70 -15.16 -8.20 0.47
CA GLU A 70 -16.24 -9.17 0.26
C GLU A 70 -16.39 -10.11 1.47
N SER A 71 -15.35 -10.30 2.25
CA SER A 71 -15.41 -10.94 3.56
C SER A 71 -14.28 -10.36 4.40
N PRO A 72 -14.36 -10.47 5.76
CA PRO A 72 -13.28 -9.96 6.60
C PRO A 72 -11.93 -10.65 6.32
N GLU A 73 -11.99 -11.92 5.92
CA GLU A 73 -10.78 -12.68 5.63
C GLU A 73 -10.15 -12.31 4.30
N ALA A 74 -10.94 -11.75 3.37
CA ALA A 74 -10.43 -11.45 2.03
C ALA A 74 -9.30 -10.43 2.08
N GLY A 75 -9.47 -9.35 2.85
CA GLY A 75 -8.43 -8.34 2.98
C GLY A 75 -7.15 -8.91 3.58
N LEU A 76 -7.31 -9.76 4.61
CA LEU A 76 -6.15 -10.38 5.24
C LEU A 76 -5.44 -11.36 4.30
N LYS A 77 -6.19 -12.04 3.43
CA LYS A 77 -5.59 -12.92 2.43
C LYS A 77 -4.74 -12.15 1.44
N VAL A 78 -5.21 -10.98 1.02
CA VAL A 78 -4.43 -10.14 0.13
C VAL A 78 -3.09 -9.77 0.76
N LEU A 79 -3.13 -9.35 2.02
CA LEU A 79 -1.91 -8.94 2.71
C LEU A 79 -0.99 -10.11 2.96
N ALA A 80 -1.54 -11.29 3.27
CA ALA A 80 -0.73 -12.49 3.44
C ALA A 80 -0.02 -12.86 2.14
N HIS A 81 -0.74 -12.79 1.02
CA HIS A 81 -0.15 -13.05 -0.29
C HIS A 81 0.95 -12.04 -0.60
N ALA A 82 0.70 -10.77 -0.28
CA ALA A 82 1.70 -9.72 -0.53
C ALA A 82 2.99 -9.99 0.23
N ARG A 83 2.89 -10.46 1.47
CA ARG A 83 4.08 -10.75 2.28
C ARG A 83 4.92 -11.86 1.72
N MET A 84 4.33 -12.74 0.91
CA MET A 84 5.06 -13.84 0.29
C MET A 84 5.81 -13.43 -0.98
N MET A 85 5.56 -12.22 -1.47
CA MET A 85 6.23 -11.76 -2.69
C MET A 85 7.70 -11.44 -2.39
N ASP A 86 8.55 -11.73 -3.37
CA ASP A 86 9.99 -11.51 -3.22
C ASP A 86 10.34 -10.05 -2.98
N TYR A 87 9.56 -9.14 -3.56
CA TYR A 87 9.83 -7.71 -3.42
C TYR A 87 9.36 -7.13 -2.07
N LYS A 88 8.72 -7.95 -1.24
CA LYS A 88 8.38 -7.59 0.15
C LYS A 88 7.76 -6.20 0.28
N PRO A 89 6.54 -5.98 -0.21
CA PRO A 89 5.91 -4.68 -0.08
C PRO A 89 5.53 -4.40 1.37
N ALA A 90 5.44 -3.11 1.72
CA ALA A 90 4.79 -2.75 2.97
C ALA A 90 3.31 -3.08 2.85
N THR A 91 2.67 -3.45 3.94
CA THR A 91 1.24 -3.79 3.95
C THR A 91 0.54 -3.04 5.06
N ALA A 92 -0.70 -2.63 4.81
CA ALA A 92 -1.50 -1.98 5.83
C ALA A 92 -2.98 -2.24 5.58
N ILE A 93 -3.73 -2.35 6.66
CA ILE A 93 -5.19 -2.39 6.64
C ILE A 93 -5.69 -0.96 6.71
N VAL A 94 -6.64 -0.65 5.85
CA VAL A 94 -7.31 0.65 5.83
C VAL A 94 -8.67 0.47 6.49
N THR A 95 -8.98 1.30 7.46
CA THR A 95 -10.27 1.25 8.13
C THR A 95 -10.82 2.65 8.30
N THR A 96 -12.14 2.79 8.19
CA THR A 96 -12.79 4.05 8.49
C THR A 96 -13.09 4.12 9.98
N TYR A 97 -13.42 5.30 10.44
CA TYR A 97 -13.80 5.48 11.84
C TYR A 97 -14.97 4.57 12.22
N GLN A 98 -15.91 4.41 11.32
CA GLN A 98 -17.09 3.59 11.57
C GLN A 98 -16.76 2.11 11.73
N ASN A 99 -15.67 1.67 11.16
CA ASN A 99 -15.27 0.28 11.18
C ASN A 99 -14.14 -0.01 12.16
N ALA A 100 -13.82 0.96 13.00
CA ALA A 100 -12.68 0.83 13.93
C ALA A 100 -12.85 -0.34 14.89
N GLN A 101 -14.09 -0.65 15.27
CA GLN A 101 -14.34 -1.75 16.19
C GLN A 101 -14.05 -3.10 15.56
N ALA A 102 -14.22 -3.23 14.26
CA ALA A 102 -13.89 -4.46 13.56
C ALA A 102 -12.40 -4.73 13.53
N SER A 103 -11.58 -3.75 13.86
CA SER A 103 -10.14 -3.90 13.85
C SER A 103 -9.63 -4.91 14.88
N ASN A 104 -10.47 -5.31 15.85
CA ASN A 104 -10.10 -6.34 16.81
C ASN A 104 -9.77 -7.68 16.15
N LYS A 105 -10.28 -7.91 14.95
CA LYS A 105 -10.03 -9.15 14.22
C LYS A 105 -8.72 -9.12 13.43
N VAL A 106 -8.07 -7.97 13.39
CA VAL A 106 -6.82 -7.81 12.65
C VAL A 106 -5.66 -8.21 13.56
N PRO A 107 -4.70 -9.00 13.08
CA PRO A 107 -3.53 -9.33 13.89
C PRO A 107 -2.82 -8.08 14.35
N GLN A 108 -2.32 -8.10 15.58
CA GLN A 108 -1.70 -6.92 16.17
C GLN A 108 -0.45 -6.47 15.42
N LYS A 109 0.22 -7.39 14.74
CA LYS A 109 1.42 -7.06 13.99
C LYS A 109 1.12 -6.38 12.67
N GLN A 110 -0.13 -6.40 12.22
CA GLN A 110 -0.50 -5.78 10.96
C GLN A 110 -0.66 -4.28 11.14
N ALA A 111 0.00 -3.50 10.28
CA ALA A 111 -0.16 -2.06 10.27
C ALA A 111 -1.60 -1.68 9.93
N ARG A 112 -2.09 -0.66 10.59
CA ARG A 112 -3.46 -0.18 10.41
C ARG A 112 -3.44 1.30 10.13
N MET A 113 -4.33 1.73 9.27
CA MET A 113 -4.51 3.14 8.95
C MET A 113 -5.96 3.51 9.16
N LEU A 114 -6.20 4.42 10.09
CA LEU A 114 -7.54 4.98 10.29
C LEU A 114 -7.68 6.18 9.37
N ILE A 115 -8.69 6.13 8.52
CA ILE A 115 -8.94 7.19 7.56
C ILE A 115 -10.09 8.04 8.03
N THR A 116 -9.83 9.33 8.16
CA THR A 116 -10.89 10.31 8.37
C THR A 116 -10.93 11.24 7.16
N PRO A 117 -12.10 11.60 6.66
CA PRO A 117 -12.21 12.42 5.45
C PRO A 117 -11.50 13.76 5.56
N GLU A 118 -11.34 14.27 6.76
CA GLU A 118 -10.74 15.57 7.00
C GLU A 118 -9.22 15.52 7.08
N ASP A 119 -8.63 14.33 7.16
CA ASP A 119 -7.20 14.22 7.45
C ASP A 119 -6.42 13.61 6.29
N ILE A 120 -6.55 14.23 5.12
CA ILE A 120 -5.79 13.81 3.94
C ILE A 120 -4.28 13.93 4.14
N PRO A 121 -3.77 15.05 4.71
CA PRO A 121 -2.32 15.12 4.97
C PRO A 121 -1.83 14.02 5.90
N GLY A 122 -2.62 13.64 6.91
CA GLY A 122 -2.25 12.55 7.80
C GLY A 122 -2.18 11.22 7.08
N LEU A 123 -3.12 10.96 6.18
CA LEU A 123 -3.11 9.76 5.36
C LEU A 123 -1.83 9.67 4.53
N LEU A 124 -1.50 10.76 3.83
CA LEU A 124 -0.31 10.78 2.99
C LEU A 124 0.96 10.63 3.81
N GLY A 125 1.00 11.21 5.02
CA GLY A 125 2.12 11.05 5.92
C GLY A 125 2.32 9.60 6.35
N LYS A 126 1.23 8.90 6.67
CA LYS A 126 1.29 7.49 7.05
C LYS A 126 1.76 6.63 5.89
N VAL A 127 1.28 6.90 4.68
CA VAL A 127 1.72 6.18 3.48
C VAL A 127 3.22 6.38 3.27
N ALA A 128 3.69 7.61 3.37
CA ALA A 128 5.12 7.90 3.21
C ALA A 128 5.96 7.17 4.25
N ASN A 129 5.50 7.12 5.50
CA ASN A 129 6.21 6.41 6.56
C ASN A 129 6.31 4.91 6.27
N LEU A 130 5.22 4.30 5.82
CA LEU A 130 5.23 2.87 5.52
C LEU A 130 6.20 2.54 4.40
N ILE A 131 6.24 3.35 3.37
CA ILE A 131 7.15 3.15 2.25
C ILE A 131 8.59 3.36 2.69
N SER A 132 8.85 4.37 3.53
CA SER A 132 10.19 4.63 4.04
C SER A 132 10.69 3.49 4.92
N GLU A 133 9.81 2.95 5.77
CA GLU A 133 10.18 1.84 6.64
C GLU A 133 10.52 0.60 5.81
N ARG A 134 9.76 0.36 4.74
CA ARG A 134 10.06 -0.74 3.84
C ARG A 134 11.44 -0.57 3.20
N ALA A 135 11.74 0.63 2.73
CA ALA A 135 13.03 0.91 2.10
C ALA A 135 14.17 0.69 3.10
N ALA A 136 13.99 1.12 4.33
CA ALA A 136 15.01 0.92 5.38
C ALA A 136 15.23 -0.56 5.65
N ARG A 137 14.17 -1.36 5.72
CA ARG A 137 14.30 -2.79 5.94
C ARG A 137 15.04 -3.47 4.79
N LYS A 138 14.77 -3.04 3.56
CA LYS A 138 15.45 -3.58 2.39
C LYS A 138 16.95 -3.30 2.44
N VAL A 139 17.32 -2.08 2.78
CA VAL A 139 18.72 -1.70 2.90
C VAL A 139 19.40 -2.54 4.00
N GLN A 140 18.74 -2.72 5.12
CA GLN A 140 19.31 -3.50 6.21
C GLN A 140 19.55 -4.97 5.79
N ARG A 141 18.62 -5.53 5.02
CA ARG A 141 18.80 -6.90 4.53
C ARG A 141 20.00 -6.99 3.59
N GLU A 142 20.14 -6.02 2.70
CA GLU A 142 21.26 -6.00 1.78
C GLU A 142 22.60 -5.85 2.50
N LEU A 143 22.63 -4.99 3.51
CA LEU A 143 23.85 -4.80 4.29
C LEU A 143 24.24 -6.07 5.04
N ARG A 144 23.26 -6.78 5.59
CA ARG A 144 23.55 -8.04 6.28
C ARG A 144 24.14 -9.08 5.33
N HIS A 145 23.62 -9.15 4.12
CA HIS A 145 24.17 -10.07 3.12
C HIS A 145 25.58 -9.68 2.71
N ALA A 146 25.83 -8.37 2.64
CA ALA A 146 27.15 -7.91 2.23
C ALA A 146 28.22 -8.18 3.27
N THR A 147 27.85 -8.27 4.55
CA THR A 147 28.80 -8.46 5.63
C THR A 147 28.97 -9.92 6.06
N SER A 148 28.17 -10.81 5.53
CA SER A 148 28.26 -12.23 5.90
C SER A 148 29.13 -13.07 4.94
#